data_608f05980a2b3571ef9768a5ea69e19d
#
_entry.id   608f05980a2b3571ef9768a5ea69e19d
#
_cell.length_a   1.000
_cell.length_b   1.000
_cell.length_c   1.000
_cell.angle_alpha   90.00
_cell.angle_beta   90.00
_cell.angle_gamma   90.00
#
_symmetry.space_group_name_H-M   'P 1'
#
loop_
_entity.id
_entity.type
_entity.pdbx_description
1 polymer ?
#
loop_
_entity_poly.entity_id
_entity_poly.type
_entity_poly.pdbx_seq_one_letter_code
_entity_poly.pdbx_strand_id
1 'polypeptide(L)'
;MDRIILTQTDTTVGFLSQDAQRLEKIKLRPNNKPFLKVYADLHSLWHNLRIPIHHRRRLRHAHKTTFIVKNQAFRLVRDGEHSRLIKRYGWFYSTSANESGKHYDPDFCKSVSDWIIEDARGLYESSSSKIYTLQHTRLRRTR
;
A
#
# COMPACT_ATOMS: atom_id res chain seq x y z
N MET A 1 -15.20 0.58 -4.14
CA MET A 1 -14.98 0.21 -2.72
C MET A 1 -14.52 1.41 -1.91
N ASP A 2 -15.43 2.01 -1.20
CA ASP A 2 -15.21 3.24 -0.40
C ASP A 2 -15.00 2.98 1.11
N ARG A 3 -15.00 1.71 1.53
CA ARG A 3 -14.83 1.32 2.93
C ARG A 3 -13.38 1.46 3.36
N ILE A 4 -13.18 1.81 4.62
CA ILE A 4 -11.86 1.76 5.27
C ILE A 4 -11.70 0.37 5.89
N ILE A 5 -10.71 -0.35 5.42
CA ILE A 5 -10.39 -1.69 5.90
C ILE A 5 -9.13 -1.63 6.74
N LEU A 6 -9.20 -2.11 7.98
CA LEU A 6 -8.03 -2.35 8.82
C LEU A 6 -7.60 -3.80 8.66
N THR A 7 -6.37 -4.03 8.25
CA THR A 7 -5.83 -5.38 8.05
C THR A 7 -4.32 -5.42 8.16
N GLN A 8 -3.78 -6.62 8.40
CA GLN A 8 -2.34 -6.84 8.32
C GLN A 8 -1.91 -6.92 6.85
N THR A 9 -1.01 -6.03 6.45
CA THR A 9 -0.47 -6.02 5.09
C THR A 9 0.78 -6.89 4.95
N ASP A 10 1.44 -6.85 3.82
CA ASP A 10 2.74 -7.51 3.59
C ASP A 10 3.90 -6.86 4.36
N THR A 11 3.70 -5.64 4.87
CA THR A 11 4.70 -4.90 5.66
C THR A 11 4.24 -4.71 7.10
N THR A 12 3.33 -3.79 7.34
CA THR A 12 2.82 -3.49 8.69
C THR A 12 1.29 -3.48 8.65
N VAL A 13 0.64 -3.46 9.81
CA VAL A 13 -0.81 -3.24 9.88
C VAL A 13 -1.18 -1.95 9.16
N GLY A 14 -2.20 -1.98 8.32
CA GLY A 14 -2.52 -0.87 7.43
C GLY A 14 -4.01 -0.61 7.25
N PHE A 15 -4.30 0.60 6.79
CA PHE A 15 -5.60 0.98 6.25
C PHE A 15 -5.60 0.82 4.73
N LEU A 16 -6.65 0.20 4.22
CA LEU A 16 -6.90 0.05 2.78
C LEU A 16 -8.24 0.68 2.42
N SER A 17 -8.27 1.39 1.30
CA SER A 17 -9.52 1.90 0.69
C SER A 17 -9.30 2.23 -0.78
N GLN A 18 -10.37 2.27 -1.56
CA GLN A 18 -10.33 2.89 -2.88
C GLN A 18 -10.75 4.37 -2.85
N ASP A 19 -11.11 4.88 -1.69
CA ASP A 19 -11.46 6.28 -1.46
C ASP A 19 -10.31 7.01 -0.75
N ALA A 20 -9.53 7.76 -1.53
CA ALA A 20 -8.39 8.53 -1.00
C ALA A 20 -8.84 9.63 -0.03
N GLN A 21 -10.00 10.27 -0.26
CA GLN A 21 -10.48 11.36 0.59
C GLN A 21 -10.79 10.88 2.02
N ARG A 22 -11.35 9.69 2.15
CA ARG A 22 -11.60 9.09 3.46
C ARG A 22 -10.30 8.77 4.20
N LEU A 23 -9.29 8.23 3.49
CA LEU A 23 -7.97 7.99 4.07
C LEU A 23 -7.28 9.30 4.47
N GLU A 24 -7.39 10.35 3.67
CA GLU A 24 -6.85 11.68 3.98
C GLU A 24 -7.42 12.24 5.30
N LYS A 25 -8.72 12.11 5.50
CA LYS A 25 -9.38 12.55 6.74
C LYS A 25 -8.83 11.83 7.97
N ILE A 26 -8.63 10.51 7.88
CA ILE A 26 -8.07 9.72 8.99
C ILE A 26 -6.61 10.08 9.26
N LYS A 27 -5.82 10.24 8.21
CA LYS A 27 -4.38 10.52 8.32
C LYS A 27 -4.06 12.00 8.50
N LEU A 28 -5.04 12.91 8.42
CA LEU A 28 -4.84 14.35 8.39
C LEU A 28 -3.76 14.76 7.38
N ARG A 29 -3.76 14.09 6.22
CA ARG A 29 -2.72 14.24 5.21
C ARG A 29 -3.12 15.33 4.20
N PRO A 30 -2.17 16.22 3.81
CA PRO A 30 -2.44 17.18 2.74
C PRO A 30 -2.74 16.51 1.41
N ASN A 31 -3.64 17.06 0.62
CA ASN A 31 -4.06 16.55 -0.69
C ASN A 31 -2.92 16.38 -1.70
N ASN A 32 -1.76 17.02 -1.48
CA ASN A 32 -0.60 16.94 -2.36
C ASN A 32 0.32 15.74 -2.12
N LYS A 33 0.00 14.88 -1.14
CA LYS A 33 0.75 13.65 -0.86
C LYS A 33 -0.12 12.43 -1.16
N PRO A 34 -0.11 11.90 -2.39
CA PRO A 34 -0.92 10.76 -2.74
C PRO A 34 -0.52 9.51 -1.94
N PHE A 35 -1.51 8.64 -1.68
CA PHE A 35 -1.26 7.34 -1.08
C PHE A 35 -0.65 6.38 -2.11
N LEU A 36 0.11 5.41 -1.62
CA LEU A 36 0.55 4.34 -2.50
C LEU A 36 -0.64 3.46 -2.90
N LYS A 37 -0.60 2.93 -4.14
CA LYS A 37 -1.52 1.90 -4.59
C LYS A 37 -0.88 0.53 -4.48
N VAL A 38 -1.63 -0.44 -4.01
CA VAL A 38 -1.21 -1.84 -3.98
C VAL A 38 -1.95 -2.66 -5.04
N TYR A 39 -1.21 -3.52 -5.71
CA TYR A 39 -1.69 -4.44 -6.75
C TYR A 39 -1.26 -5.85 -6.40
N ALA A 40 -2.04 -6.85 -6.80
CA ALA A 40 -1.74 -8.25 -6.49
C ALA A 40 -1.07 -9.00 -7.65
N ASP A 41 -1.09 -8.43 -8.85
CA ASP A 41 -0.50 -9.06 -10.04
C ASP A 41 0.02 -8.03 -11.05
N LEU A 42 0.89 -8.49 -11.94
CA LEU A 42 1.49 -7.66 -12.97
C LEU A 42 0.47 -7.16 -13.99
N HIS A 43 -0.55 -7.95 -14.27
CA HIS A 43 -1.58 -7.58 -15.24
C HIS A 43 -2.33 -6.31 -14.80
N SER A 44 -2.81 -6.29 -13.56
CA SER A 44 -3.46 -5.11 -12.98
C SER A 44 -2.51 -3.91 -12.93
N LEU A 45 -1.25 -4.15 -12.60
CA LEU A 45 -0.23 -3.09 -12.58
C LEU A 45 -0.01 -2.49 -13.98
N TRP A 46 0.18 -3.32 -15.02
CA TRP A 46 0.41 -2.86 -16.38
C TRP A 46 -0.76 -2.07 -16.98
N HIS A 47 -1.99 -2.38 -16.56
CA HIS A 47 -3.18 -1.64 -16.98
C HIS A 47 -3.27 -0.23 -16.37
N ASN A 48 -2.67 -0.04 -15.22
CA ASN A 48 -2.80 1.21 -14.47
C ASN A 48 -1.56 2.11 -14.53
N LEU A 49 -0.38 1.53 -14.76
CA LEU A 49 0.88 2.27 -14.73
C LEU A 49 1.81 1.83 -15.85
N ARG A 50 2.41 2.83 -16.51
CA ARG A 50 3.45 2.60 -17.49
C ARG A 50 4.82 2.57 -16.80
N ILE A 51 5.40 1.36 -16.71
CA ILE A 51 6.70 1.14 -16.08
C ILE A 51 7.79 1.11 -17.16
N PRO A 52 8.91 1.84 -16.99
CA PRO A 52 10.05 1.74 -17.89
C PRO A 52 10.55 0.30 -18.02
N ILE A 53 10.81 -0.13 -19.25
CA ILE A 53 11.14 -1.52 -19.56
C ILE A 53 12.35 -2.05 -18.78
N HIS A 54 13.33 -1.20 -18.50
CA HIS A 54 14.54 -1.53 -17.73
C HIS A 54 14.25 -1.95 -16.28
N HIS A 55 13.11 -1.55 -15.73
CA HIS A 55 12.75 -1.84 -14.34
C HIS A 55 11.75 -2.99 -14.18
N ARG A 56 11.20 -3.52 -15.29
CA ARG A 56 10.17 -4.57 -15.24
C ARG A 56 10.64 -5.86 -14.58
N ARG A 57 11.87 -6.29 -14.86
CA ARG A 57 12.45 -7.48 -14.22
C ARG A 57 12.58 -7.30 -12.71
N ARG A 58 13.01 -6.13 -12.27
CA ARG A 58 13.15 -5.79 -10.83
C ARG A 58 11.82 -5.89 -10.11
N LEU A 59 10.74 -5.38 -10.70
CA LEU A 59 9.42 -5.48 -10.11
C LEU A 59 8.95 -6.92 -9.92
N ARG A 60 9.26 -7.79 -10.88
CA ARG A 60 8.87 -9.21 -10.80
C ARG A 60 9.47 -9.94 -9.62
N HIS A 61 10.61 -9.50 -9.13
CA HIS A 61 11.35 -10.14 -8.02
C HIS A 61 11.30 -9.34 -6.71
N ALA A 62 10.67 -8.18 -6.69
CA ALA A 62 10.62 -7.34 -5.52
C ALA A 62 9.62 -7.86 -4.46
N HIS A 63 10.04 -7.78 -3.19
CA HIS A 63 9.22 -8.10 -2.03
C HIS A 63 9.27 -6.94 -1.04
N LYS A 64 8.14 -6.63 -0.41
CA LYS A 64 8.03 -5.57 0.61
C LYS A 64 8.67 -4.25 0.17
N THR A 65 8.51 -3.93 -1.11
CA THR A 65 9.17 -2.79 -1.74
C THR A 65 8.14 -1.91 -2.45
N THR A 66 8.16 -0.62 -2.15
CA THR A 66 7.36 0.41 -2.81
C THR A 66 8.22 1.10 -3.86
N PHE A 67 7.66 1.27 -5.05
CA PHE A 67 8.30 2.00 -6.14
C PHE A 67 7.52 3.28 -6.44
N ILE A 68 8.24 4.31 -6.85
CA ILE A 68 7.67 5.58 -7.29
C ILE A 68 8.04 5.80 -8.75
N VAL A 69 7.05 5.99 -9.60
CA VAL A 69 7.20 6.36 -10.99
C VAL A 69 6.31 7.56 -11.30
N LYS A 70 6.86 8.64 -11.84
CA LYS A 70 6.12 9.88 -12.14
C LYS A 70 5.23 10.34 -10.97
N ASN A 71 5.79 10.40 -9.78
CA ASN A 71 5.10 10.79 -8.53
C ASN A 71 3.97 9.85 -8.08
N GLN A 72 3.83 8.68 -8.68
CA GLN A 72 2.89 7.66 -8.25
C GLN A 72 3.61 6.54 -7.52
N ALA A 73 3.28 6.34 -6.26
CA ALA A 73 3.80 5.23 -5.45
C ALA A 73 2.93 3.99 -5.63
N PHE A 74 3.57 2.85 -5.79
CA PHE A 74 2.87 1.57 -5.90
C PHE A 74 3.67 0.43 -5.29
N ARG A 75 2.99 -0.63 -4.91
CA ARG A 75 3.59 -1.87 -4.44
C ARG A 75 2.87 -3.07 -5.04
N LEU A 76 3.64 -4.06 -5.45
CA LEU A 76 3.14 -5.33 -5.94
C LEU A 76 3.19 -6.36 -4.82
N VAL A 77 2.03 -6.90 -4.43
CA VAL A 77 1.87 -7.91 -3.38
C VAL A 77 1.33 -9.18 -4.00
N ARG A 78 2.21 -10.15 -4.26
CA ARG A 78 1.85 -11.35 -5.03
C ARG A 78 1.42 -12.54 -4.18
N ASP A 79 1.80 -12.55 -2.92
CA ASP A 79 1.62 -13.71 -2.04
C ASP A 79 0.89 -13.34 -0.75
N GLY A 80 0.29 -14.34 -0.13
CA GLY A 80 -0.33 -14.25 1.19
C GLY A 80 -1.77 -13.71 1.19
N GLU A 81 -2.32 -13.56 2.37
CA GLU A 81 -3.71 -13.14 2.58
C GLU A 81 -3.96 -11.71 2.08
N HIS A 82 -2.98 -10.83 2.24
CA HIS A 82 -3.08 -9.46 1.72
C HIS A 82 -3.23 -9.44 0.20
N SER A 83 -2.50 -10.29 -0.52
CA SER A 83 -2.62 -10.45 -1.97
C SER A 83 -4.02 -10.94 -2.37
N ARG A 84 -4.57 -11.91 -1.65
CA ARG A 84 -5.93 -12.43 -1.90
C ARG A 84 -7.00 -11.34 -1.75
N LEU A 85 -6.88 -10.52 -0.71
CA LEU A 85 -7.79 -9.39 -0.50
C LEU A 85 -7.69 -8.38 -1.66
N ILE A 86 -6.47 -8.02 -2.09
CA ILE A 86 -6.26 -7.10 -3.21
C ILE A 86 -6.85 -7.67 -4.50
N LYS A 87 -6.63 -8.95 -4.80
CA LYS A 87 -7.16 -9.62 -6.01
C LYS A 87 -8.68 -9.52 -6.10
N ARG A 88 -9.36 -9.63 -4.98
CA ARG A 88 -10.83 -9.58 -4.94
C ARG A 88 -11.39 -8.23 -5.39
N TYR A 89 -10.67 -7.13 -5.12
CA TYR A 89 -11.12 -5.76 -5.42
C TYR A 89 -10.30 -5.06 -6.53
N GLY A 90 -9.22 -5.69 -6.99
CA GLY A 90 -8.35 -5.18 -8.06
C GLY A 90 -7.17 -4.38 -7.55
N TRP A 91 -7.39 -3.40 -6.69
CA TRP A 91 -6.36 -2.56 -6.10
C TRP A 91 -6.90 -1.81 -4.87
N PHE A 92 -5.99 -1.29 -4.05
CA PHE A 92 -6.32 -0.36 -2.97
C PHE A 92 -5.30 0.76 -2.86
N TYR A 93 -5.73 1.91 -2.38
CA TYR A 93 -4.82 2.82 -1.68
C TYR A 93 -4.45 2.18 -0.34
N SER A 94 -3.21 2.33 0.08
CA SER A 94 -2.68 1.74 1.31
C SER A 94 -1.85 2.75 2.09
N THR A 95 -2.00 2.72 3.41
CA THR A 95 -1.18 3.49 4.33
C THR A 95 -1.06 2.73 5.65
N SER A 96 -0.02 3.02 6.45
CA SER A 96 0.12 2.42 7.78
C SER A 96 -1.06 2.76 8.68
N ALA A 97 -1.51 1.80 9.48
CA ALA A 97 -2.61 1.98 10.43
C ALA A 97 -2.09 2.64 11.70
N ASN A 98 -2.08 3.94 11.70
CA ASN A 98 -1.72 4.77 12.84
C ASN A 98 -2.29 6.16 12.66
N GLU A 99 -2.51 6.86 13.77
CA GLU A 99 -2.66 8.30 13.72
C GLU A 99 -1.35 8.91 13.20
N SER A 100 -1.44 9.94 12.35
CA SER A 100 -0.25 10.49 11.68
C SER A 100 0.85 10.90 12.67
N GLY A 101 2.06 10.36 12.48
CA GLY A 101 3.20 10.61 13.35
C GLY A 101 3.23 9.82 14.66
N LYS A 102 2.25 8.93 14.89
CA LYS A 102 2.18 8.09 16.09
C LYS A 102 2.37 6.61 15.75
N HIS A 103 2.55 5.79 16.79
CA HIS A 103 2.56 4.35 16.67
C HIS A 103 1.14 3.78 16.50
N TYR A 104 1.05 2.52 16.11
CA TYR A 104 -0.20 1.81 16.00
C TYR A 104 -0.95 1.77 17.35
N ASP A 105 -2.15 2.30 17.35
CA ASP A 105 -3.11 2.23 18.47
C ASP A 105 -4.32 1.41 18.01
N PRO A 106 -4.51 0.18 18.52
CA PRO A 106 -5.62 -0.67 18.12
C PRO A 106 -6.99 -0.02 18.32
N ASP A 107 -7.21 0.68 19.40
CA ASP A 107 -8.51 1.28 19.71
C ASP A 107 -8.84 2.41 18.73
N PHE A 108 -7.90 3.30 18.47
CA PHE A 108 -8.06 4.34 17.46
C PHE A 108 -8.31 3.74 16.08
N CYS A 109 -7.47 2.81 15.65
CA CYS A 109 -7.55 2.22 14.32
C CYS A 109 -8.86 1.47 14.08
N LYS A 110 -9.34 0.74 15.08
CA LYS A 110 -10.64 0.06 15.01
C LYS A 110 -11.80 1.04 14.98
N SER A 111 -11.71 2.14 15.70
CA SER A 111 -12.79 3.17 15.75
C SER A 111 -13.01 3.88 14.42
N VAL A 112 -11.96 4.06 13.61
CA VAL A 112 -12.04 4.76 12.31
C VAL A 112 -12.24 3.84 11.12
N SER A 113 -12.20 2.53 11.31
CA SER A 113 -12.35 1.51 10.27
C SER A 113 -13.81 1.09 10.12
N ASP A 114 -14.24 0.85 8.87
CA ASP A 114 -15.55 0.26 8.59
C ASP A 114 -15.49 -1.26 8.73
N TRP A 115 -14.40 -1.87 8.27
CA TRP A 115 -14.16 -3.31 8.35
C TRP A 115 -12.82 -3.61 8.99
N ILE A 116 -12.78 -4.66 9.77
CA ILE A 116 -11.56 -5.21 10.34
C ILE A 116 -11.41 -6.62 9.79
N ILE A 117 -10.35 -6.84 9.01
CA ILE A 117 -10.04 -8.15 8.43
C ILE A 117 -8.76 -8.65 9.08
N GLU A 118 -8.89 -9.68 9.88
CA GLU A 118 -7.79 -10.27 10.64
C GLU A 118 -7.60 -11.73 10.23
N ASP A 119 -6.36 -12.13 10.03
CA ASP A 119 -5.97 -13.51 9.78
C ASP A 119 -5.18 -14.09 10.96
N ALA A 120 -4.61 -15.29 10.80
CA ALA A 120 -3.86 -15.96 11.86
C ALA A 120 -2.64 -15.17 12.38
N ARG A 121 -2.13 -14.19 11.61
CA ARG A 121 -1.01 -13.33 12.04
C ARG A 121 -1.41 -12.30 13.10
N GLY A 122 -2.70 -11.96 13.19
CA GLY A 122 -3.19 -10.85 14.00
C GLY A 122 -2.88 -9.49 13.36
N LEU A 123 -3.02 -8.43 14.15
CA LEU A 123 -2.74 -7.06 13.73
C LEU A 123 -1.60 -6.51 14.58
N TYR A 124 -0.47 -6.18 13.97
CA TYR A 124 0.70 -5.66 14.66
C TYR A 124 1.52 -4.70 13.80
N GLU A 125 2.20 -3.78 14.45
CA GLU A 125 3.13 -2.87 13.81
C GLU A 125 4.42 -3.60 13.45
N SER A 126 4.92 -3.37 12.23
CA SER A 126 6.16 -3.97 11.72
C SER A 126 6.89 -2.97 10.84
N SER A 127 8.03 -3.39 10.29
CA SER A 127 8.87 -2.54 9.44
C SER A 127 8.13 -2.12 8.17
N SER A 128 8.27 -0.86 7.83
CA SER A 128 7.76 -0.31 6.58
C SER A 128 8.54 -0.83 5.37
N SER A 129 7.97 -0.69 4.17
CA SER A 129 8.61 -1.09 2.92
C SER A 129 9.87 -0.28 2.63
N LYS A 130 10.79 -0.87 1.86
CA LYS A 130 11.83 -0.12 1.15
C LYS A 130 11.16 0.75 0.09
N ILE A 131 11.73 1.90 -0.23
CA ILE A 131 11.21 2.80 -1.27
C ILE A 131 12.30 3.10 -2.29
N TYR A 132 11.97 2.90 -3.57
CA TYR A 132 12.80 3.24 -4.71
C TYR A 132 12.05 4.12 -5.69
N THR A 133 12.71 5.16 -6.18
CA THR A 133 12.21 5.95 -7.31
C THR A 133 12.78 5.40 -8.60
N LEU A 134 11.89 5.09 -9.56
CA LEU A 134 12.23 4.58 -10.88
C LEU A 134 12.31 5.75 -11.86
N GLN A 135 13.50 6.04 -12.33
CA GLN A 135 13.74 6.92 -13.47
C GLN A 135 13.90 6.07 -14.74
N HIS A 136 13.93 6.66 -15.92
CA HIS A 136 13.98 5.93 -17.19
C HIS A 136 15.02 4.78 -17.19
N THR A 137 16.25 5.04 -16.72
CA THR A 137 17.32 4.04 -16.65
C THR A 137 17.94 3.91 -15.26
N ARG A 138 17.59 4.79 -14.32
CA ARG A 138 18.20 4.87 -12.99
C ARG A 138 17.22 4.42 -11.90
N LEU A 139 17.79 3.85 -10.84
CA LEU A 139 17.11 3.50 -9.61
C LEU A 139 17.68 4.34 -8.47
N ARG A 140 16.80 4.99 -7.70
CA ARG A 140 17.20 5.75 -6.51
C ARG A 140 16.48 5.19 -5.29
N ARG A 141 17.25 4.76 -4.29
CA ARG A 141 16.70 4.35 -3.00
C ARG A 141 16.41 5.59 -2.15
N THR A 142 15.19 5.68 -1.59
CA THR A 142 14.77 6.76 -0.70
C THR A 142 14.47 6.28 0.73
N ARG A 143 14.30 4.94 0.90
CA ARG A 143 14.11 4.32 2.22
C ARG A 143 14.49 2.84 2.21
#